data_2d19cf03264a6f104647a3ab5f8c3902
#
_entry.id   2d19cf03264a6f104647a3ab5f8c3902
#
_cell.length_a   1.000
_cell.length_b   1.000
_cell.length_c   1.000
_cell.angle_alpha   90.00
_cell.angle_beta   90.00
_cell.angle_gamma   90.00
#
_symmetry.space_group_name_H-M   'P 1'
#
loop_
_entity.id
_entity.type
_entity.pdbx_description
1 polymer ?
#
loop_
_entity_poly.entity_id
_entity_poly.type
_entity_poly.pdbx_seq_one_letter_code
_entity_poly.pdbx_strand_id
1 'polypeptide(L)'
;MWCLFLMSKNKEENLMANTKYGVVETSKINATYFGGGHIFSVVDDVAAMENGMIVALGDPVETSGNEEYKAATPTKGSQVVLIANPALIYDQSTTVGQAEYNYVIEAGKSARAYTLVPRDMYGISDNLITKAAGEKVTVGNLVVAKDRKYQEIAKATAVTDYGFVAKIRYTYIKSGVTMVMLEVMKNTEVATA
;
A
#
# COMPACT_ATOMS: atom_id res chain seq x y z
N MET A 1 17.37 31.68 -21.78
CA MET A 1 17.71 30.29 -21.59
C MET A 1 17.42 29.73 -20.18
N TRP A 2 17.56 30.52 -19.11
CA TRP A 2 17.24 30.15 -17.75
C TRP A 2 15.73 30.04 -17.45
N CYS A 3 14.90 30.82 -18.09
CA CYS A 3 13.45 30.84 -17.84
C CYS A 3 12.73 29.55 -18.33
N LEU A 4 13.20 28.93 -19.41
CA LEU A 4 12.65 27.66 -19.93
C LEU A 4 12.98 26.45 -19.02
N PHE A 5 14.15 26.49 -18.37
CA PHE A 5 14.60 25.42 -17.47
C PHE A 5 13.81 25.41 -16.14
N LEU A 6 13.47 26.60 -15.63
CA LEU A 6 12.59 26.75 -14.45
C LEU A 6 11.13 26.34 -14.74
N MET A 7 10.61 26.63 -15.93
CA MET A 7 9.27 26.19 -16.33
C MET A 7 9.16 24.66 -16.52
N SER A 8 10.23 24.02 -17.01
CA SER A 8 10.28 22.56 -17.13
C SER A 8 10.28 21.88 -15.75
N LYS A 9 11.07 22.38 -14.81
CA LYS A 9 11.13 21.84 -13.45
C LYS A 9 9.81 21.97 -12.69
N ASN A 10 9.17 23.14 -12.78
CA ASN A 10 7.86 23.37 -12.17
C ASN A 10 6.74 22.52 -12.81
N LYS A 11 6.87 22.14 -14.08
CA LYS A 11 5.90 21.30 -14.76
C LYS A 11 6.02 19.83 -14.36
N GLU A 12 7.24 19.34 -14.13
CA GLU A 12 7.48 17.99 -13.60
C GLU A 12 7.09 17.87 -12.12
N GLU A 13 7.36 18.89 -11.30
CA GLU A 13 6.95 18.91 -9.88
C GLU A 13 5.43 18.98 -9.74
N ASN A 14 4.71 19.72 -10.57
CA ASN A 14 3.25 19.75 -10.57
C ASN A 14 2.60 18.46 -11.12
N LEU A 15 3.28 17.70 -11.98
CA LEU A 15 2.77 16.40 -12.43
C LEU A 15 2.88 15.31 -11.34
N MET A 16 3.86 15.43 -10.43
CA MET A 16 4.05 14.49 -9.32
C MET A 16 3.19 14.78 -8.08
N ALA A 17 2.58 15.97 -7.99
CA ALA A 17 1.85 16.40 -6.80
C ALA A 17 0.38 15.91 -6.73
N ASN A 18 -0.10 15.13 -7.70
CA ASN A 18 -1.53 14.84 -7.85
C ASN A 18 -1.95 13.39 -7.54
N THR A 19 -1.15 12.62 -6.81
CA THR A 19 -1.57 11.31 -6.35
C THR A 19 -2.55 11.46 -5.19
N LYS A 20 -3.85 11.35 -5.49
CA LYS A 20 -4.91 11.55 -4.51
C LYS A 20 -5.03 10.36 -3.56
N TYR A 21 -5.02 9.14 -4.11
CA TYR A 21 -5.14 7.89 -3.37
C TYR A 21 -3.99 6.95 -3.70
N GLY A 22 -3.87 5.89 -2.91
CA GLY A 22 -2.85 4.88 -3.09
C GLY A 22 -3.03 4.06 -4.38
N VAL A 23 -1.92 3.74 -5.01
CA VAL A 23 -1.82 2.83 -6.16
C VAL A 23 -0.96 1.64 -5.78
N VAL A 24 -1.33 0.45 -6.24
CA VAL A 24 -0.62 -0.80 -5.94
C VAL A 24 -0.36 -1.62 -7.21
N GLU A 25 0.75 -2.32 -7.24
CA GLU A 25 1.13 -3.28 -8.28
C GLU A 25 1.47 -4.63 -7.63
N THR A 26 0.68 -5.67 -7.95
CA THR A 26 0.69 -6.96 -7.25
C THR A 26 1.28 -8.11 -8.07
N SER A 27 1.99 -7.82 -9.16
CA SER A 27 2.43 -8.81 -10.15
C SER A 27 3.40 -9.89 -9.64
N LYS A 28 4.00 -9.69 -8.46
CA LYS A 28 4.98 -10.61 -7.88
C LYS A 28 4.66 -10.99 -6.43
N ILE A 29 3.38 -11.11 -6.13
CA ILE A 29 2.88 -11.60 -4.84
C ILE A 29 2.48 -13.06 -4.98
N ASN A 30 2.92 -13.91 -4.07
CA ASN A 30 2.65 -15.35 -4.08
C ASN A 30 1.14 -15.65 -4.08
N ALA A 31 0.37 -14.88 -3.32
CA ALA A 31 -1.09 -15.01 -3.26
C ALA A 31 -1.80 -14.85 -4.61
N THR A 32 -1.21 -14.16 -5.60
CA THR A 32 -1.78 -14.04 -6.95
C THR A 32 -1.67 -15.31 -7.77
N TYR A 33 -0.73 -16.21 -7.42
CA TYR A 33 -0.53 -17.49 -8.09
C TYR A 33 -1.28 -18.64 -7.42
N PHE A 34 -1.38 -18.63 -6.09
CA PHE A 34 -1.91 -19.74 -5.30
C PHE A 34 -3.24 -19.44 -4.61
N GLY A 35 -3.97 -18.47 -5.01
CA GLY A 35 -5.32 -18.02 -4.61
C GLY A 35 -5.98 -18.59 -3.35
N GLY A 36 -6.02 -19.90 -3.18
CA GLY A 36 -6.71 -20.57 -2.09
C GLY A 36 -6.11 -20.29 -0.70
N GLY A 37 -6.90 -19.67 0.20
CA GLY A 37 -6.48 -19.34 1.56
C GLY A 37 -5.49 -18.16 1.68
N HIS A 38 -5.17 -17.50 0.57
CA HIS A 38 -4.23 -16.38 0.55
C HIS A 38 -4.87 -15.05 0.11
N ILE A 39 -6.14 -15.10 -0.27
CA ILE A 39 -6.93 -13.93 -0.65
C ILE A 39 -8.13 -13.86 0.28
N PHE A 40 -8.33 -12.70 0.90
CA PHE A 40 -9.43 -12.43 1.81
C PHE A 40 -10.30 -11.31 1.26
N SER A 41 -11.56 -11.28 1.68
CA SER A 41 -12.42 -10.10 1.58
C SER A 41 -12.38 -9.37 2.92
N VAL A 42 -12.12 -8.06 2.89
CA VAL A 42 -12.10 -7.24 4.10
C VAL A 42 -13.01 -6.03 3.92
N VAL A 43 -13.66 -5.62 4.98
CA VAL A 43 -14.58 -4.48 5.01
C VAL A 43 -14.24 -3.55 6.18
N ASP A 44 -14.36 -2.26 5.93
CA ASP A 44 -14.35 -1.23 6.97
C ASP A 44 -15.64 -0.43 6.86
N ASP A 45 -16.48 -0.50 7.87
CA ASP A 45 -17.78 0.17 7.90
C ASP A 45 -17.66 1.68 8.19
N VAL A 46 -16.50 2.13 8.66
CA VAL A 46 -16.30 3.51 9.15
C VAL A 46 -15.43 4.33 8.23
N ALA A 47 -14.36 3.75 7.71
CA ALA A 47 -13.36 4.48 6.92
C ALA A 47 -13.21 3.92 5.51
N ALA A 48 -13.00 4.80 4.55
CA ALA A 48 -12.61 4.41 3.20
C ALA A 48 -11.21 3.80 3.18
N MET A 49 -10.99 2.83 2.28
CA MET A 49 -9.70 2.18 2.09
C MET A 49 -9.10 2.56 0.74
N GLU A 50 -7.79 2.62 0.67
CA GLU A 50 -7.03 2.89 -0.55
C GLU A 50 -6.28 1.62 -1.00
N ASN A 51 -6.09 1.47 -2.31
CA ASN A 51 -5.20 0.44 -2.84
C ASN A 51 -3.77 0.63 -2.34
N GLY A 52 -3.12 -0.46 -1.94
CA GLY A 52 -1.78 -0.43 -1.36
C GLY A 52 -1.73 -0.22 0.15
N MET A 53 -2.85 0.07 0.81
CA MET A 53 -2.91 0.03 2.28
C MET A 53 -2.67 -1.38 2.81
N ILE A 54 -2.18 -1.46 4.05
CA ILE A 54 -2.03 -2.70 4.79
C ILE A 54 -2.93 -2.65 6.03
N VAL A 55 -3.65 -3.74 6.27
CA VAL A 55 -4.54 -3.89 7.41
C VAL A 55 -4.26 -5.21 8.13
N ALA A 56 -4.59 -5.29 9.41
CA ALA A 56 -4.67 -6.56 10.10
C ALA A 56 -6.06 -7.17 9.89
N LEU A 57 -6.16 -8.49 9.82
CA LEU A 57 -7.45 -9.17 9.79
C LEU A 57 -8.06 -9.13 11.19
N GLY A 58 -9.24 -8.54 11.28
CA GLY A 58 -10.07 -8.56 12.48
C GLY A 58 -10.99 -9.77 12.50
N ASP A 59 -12.07 -9.65 13.27
CA ASP A 59 -13.09 -10.70 13.37
C ASP A 59 -13.85 -10.89 12.04
N PRO A 60 -14.31 -12.12 11.75
CA PRO A 60 -15.18 -12.37 10.61
C PRO A 60 -16.52 -11.63 10.78
N VAL A 61 -17.09 -11.21 9.67
CA VAL A 61 -18.40 -10.52 9.64
C VAL A 61 -19.51 -11.58 9.58
N GLU A 62 -20.22 -11.77 10.67
CA GLU A 62 -21.26 -12.81 10.81
C GLU A 62 -22.37 -12.70 9.76
N THR A 63 -22.75 -11.47 9.38
CA THR A 63 -23.82 -11.22 8.40
C THR A 63 -23.46 -11.59 6.96
N SER A 64 -22.17 -11.70 6.65
CA SER A 64 -21.68 -12.13 5.33
C SER A 64 -21.43 -13.64 5.22
N GLY A 65 -21.86 -14.43 6.20
CA GLY A 65 -21.60 -15.88 6.21
C GLY A 65 -20.14 -16.23 6.49
N ASN A 66 -19.40 -15.36 7.17
CA ASN A 66 -17.96 -15.46 7.48
C ASN A 66 -17.04 -15.40 6.24
N GLU A 67 -17.52 -14.88 5.12
CA GLU A 67 -16.68 -14.68 3.93
C GLU A 67 -15.87 -13.39 3.98
N GLU A 68 -16.26 -12.45 4.85
CA GLU A 68 -15.60 -11.16 5.03
C GLU A 68 -15.00 -11.01 6.42
N TYR A 69 -13.92 -10.26 6.51
CA TYR A 69 -13.26 -9.91 7.76
C TYR A 69 -13.29 -8.40 7.96
N LYS A 70 -13.37 -7.96 9.21
CA LYS A 70 -13.21 -6.54 9.54
C LYS A 70 -11.77 -6.09 9.32
N ALA A 71 -11.59 -4.95 8.67
CA ALA A 71 -10.29 -4.34 8.52
C ALA A 71 -9.86 -3.67 9.83
N ALA A 72 -8.84 -4.21 10.49
CA ALA A 72 -8.28 -3.64 11.71
C ALA A 72 -7.02 -2.82 11.41
N THR A 73 -6.77 -1.78 12.21
CA THR A 73 -5.52 -1.04 12.14
C THR A 73 -4.38 -1.90 12.71
N PRO A 74 -3.31 -2.15 11.95
CA PRO A 74 -2.22 -2.99 12.43
C PRO A 74 -1.50 -2.35 13.61
N THR A 75 -1.21 -3.16 14.62
CA THR A 75 -0.28 -2.81 15.71
C THR A 75 1.14 -3.14 15.30
N LYS A 76 2.12 -2.76 16.13
CA LYS A 76 3.54 -3.02 15.85
C LYS A 76 3.85 -4.50 15.60
N GLY A 77 3.20 -5.41 16.34
CA GLY A 77 3.40 -6.87 16.26
C GLY A 77 2.47 -7.58 15.27
N SER A 78 1.51 -6.90 14.65
CA SER A 78 0.49 -7.56 13.83
C SER A 78 1.02 -8.10 12.51
N GLN A 79 0.52 -9.27 12.12
CA GLN A 79 0.54 -9.71 10.73
C GLN A 79 -0.40 -8.84 9.90
N VAL A 80 -0.03 -8.57 8.65
CA VAL A 80 -0.83 -7.69 7.78
C VAL A 80 -1.18 -8.36 6.45
N VAL A 81 -2.26 -7.87 5.85
CA VAL A 81 -2.67 -8.17 4.47
C VAL A 81 -2.67 -6.89 3.64
N LEU A 82 -2.38 -7.02 2.35
CA LEU A 82 -2.30 -5.92 1.40
C LEU A 82 -3.63 -5.72 0.69
N ILE A 83 -4.19 -4.53 0.74
CA ILE A 83 -5.41 -4.16 0.00
C ILE A 83 -5.04 -3.89 -1.47
N ALA A 84 -5.69 -4.62 -2.37
CA ALA A 84 -5.54 -4.42 -3.81
C ALA A 84 -6.81 -4.82 -4.57
N ASN A 85 -7.66 -3.85 -4.83
CA ASN A 85 -8.84 -4.00 -5.67
C ASN A 85 -8.52 -3.60 -7.12
N PRO A 86 -9.16 -4.23 -8.11
CA PRO A 86 -9.19 -3.66 -9.45
C PRO A 86 -9.77 -2.25 -9.41
N ALA A 87 -9.04 -1.27 -9.95
CA ALA A 87 -9.50 0.10 -10.02
C ALA A 87 -10.58 0.24 -11.11
N LEU A 88 -11.83 0.06 -10.72
CA LEU A 88 -12.98 0.25 -11.59
C LEU A 88 -13.50 1.68 -11.40
N ILE A 89 -13.14 2.56 -12.32
CA ILE A 89 -13.56 3.96 -12.29
C ILE A 89 -14.67 4.16 -13.32
N TYR A 90 -15.84 4.56 -12.86
CA TYR A 90 -17.03 4.75 -13.70
C TYR A 90 -17.05 6.11 -14.43
N ASP A 91 -16.32 7.10 -13.93
CA ASP A 91 -16.18 8.39 -14.63
C ASP A 91 -15.20 8.26 -15.80
N GLN A 92 -15.79 8.11 -16.99
CA GLN A 92 -15.06 8.02 -18.26
C GLN A 92 -15.01 9.36 -19.02
N SER A 93 -15.43 10.44 -18.40
CA SER A 93 -15.52 11.76 -19.03
C SER A 93 -14.16 12.35 -19.38
N THR A 94 -13.12 12.00 -18.62
CA THR A 94 -11.76 12.47 -18.86
C THR A 94 -10.73 11.35 -18.66
N THR A 95 -9.63 11.39 -19.43
CA THR A 95 -8.49 10.47 -19.26
C THR A 95 -7.87 10.55 -17.86
N VAL A 96 -7.89 11.74 -17.25
CA VAL A 96 -7.41 11.96 -15.88
C VAL A 96 -8.36 11.35 -14.85
N GLY A 97 -9.67 11.39 -15.10
CA GLY A 97 -10.69 10.75 -14.25
C GLY A 97 -10.52 9.24 -14.14
N GLN A 98 -10.01 8.59 -15.20
CA GLN A 98 -9.77 7.14 -15.27
C GLN A 98 -8.46 6.70 -14.60
N ALA A 99 -7.66 7.60 -14.06
CA ALA A 99 -6.39 7.24 -13.47
C ALA A 99 -6.55 6.45 -12.16
N GLU A 100 -5.76 5.39 -11.97
CA GLU A 100 -5.82 4.51 -10.78
C GLU A 100 -5.72 5.27 -9.45
N TYR A 101 -5.01 6.39 -9.41
CA TYR A 101 -4.86 7.24 -8.21
C TYR A 101 -6.12 8.02 -7.81
N ASN A 102 -7.19 7.95 -8.62
CA ASN A 102 -8.50 8.51 -8.26
C ASN A 102 -9.43 7.45 -7.64
N TYR A 103 -9.01 6.19 -7.60
CA TYR A 103 -9.81 5.10 -7.07
C TYR A 103 -9.70 5.00 -5.55
N VAL A 104 -10.84 4.94 -4.88
CA VAL A 104 -10.96 4.70 -3.44
C VAL A 104 -12.07 3.67 -3.20
N ILE A 105 -11.90 2.85 -2.20
CA ILE A 105 -12.89 1.88 -1.74
C ILE A 105 -13.68 2.57 -0.63
N GLU A 106 -14.95 2.88 -0.89
CA GLU A 106 -15.81 3.55 0.08
C GLU A 106 -16.03 2.71 1.33
N ALA A 107 -16.32 3.36 2.46
CA ALA A 107 -16.71 2.69 3.70
C ALA A 107 -17.89 1.76 3.48
N GLY A 108 -17.90 0.60 4.11
CA GLY A 108 -18.92 -0.45 3.95
C GLY A 108 -18.81 -1.25 2.65
N LYS A 109 -17.78 -1.02 1.83
CA LYS A 109 -17.52 -1.83 0.62
C LYS A 109 -16.40 -2.82 0.86
N SER A 110 -16.60 -4.03 0.35
CA SER A 110 -15.62 -5.11 0.44
C SER A 110 -14.39 -4.80 -0.40
N ALA A 111 -13.23 -5.01 0.18
CA ALA A 111 -11.93 -4.90 -0.47
C ALA A 111 -11.26 -6.26 -0.56
N ARG A 112 -10.58 -6.52 -1.68
CA ARG A 112 -9.73 -7.69 -1.81
C ARG A 112 -8.41 -7.45 -1.08
N ALA A 113 -8.03 -8.39 -0.21
CA ALA A 113 -6.82 -8.36 0.57
C ALA A 113 -5.95 -9.60 0.28
N TYR A 114 -4.67 -9.38 0.09
CA TYR A 114 -3.69 -10.43 -0.22
C TYR A 114 -2.78 -10.68 0.97
N THR A 115 -2.60 -11.94 1.33
CA THR A 115 -1.55 -12.34 2.28
C THR A 115 -0.19 -12.08 1.66
N LEU A 116 0.70 -11.49 2.44
CA LEU A 116 2.09 -11.26 2.07
C LEU A 116 2.99 -12.31 2.73
N VAL A 117 3.88 -12.91 1.96
CA VAL A 117 4.89 -13.84 2.47
C VAL A 117 6.30 -13.31 2.23
N PRO A 118 7.32 -13.74 3.01
CA PRO A 118 8.70 -13.35 2.77
C PRO A 118 9.11 -13.59 1.31
N ARG A 119 9.80 -12.62 0.71
CA ARG A 119 10.22 -12.51 -0.70
C ARG A 119 9.14 -12.07 -1.68
N ASP A 120 7.90 -11.87 -1.28
CA ASP A 120 6.94 -11.18 -2.12
C ASP A 120 7.46 -9.79 -2.48
N MET A 121 7.26 -9.40 -3.73
CA MET A 121 7.60 -8.06 -4.22
C MET A 121 6.35 -7.38 -4.78
N TYR A 122 6.10 -6.16 -4.33
CA TYR A 122 4.98 -5.36 -4.80
C TYR A 122 5.35 -3.88 -4.84
N GLY A 123 4.73 -3.16 -5.76
CA GLY A 123 4.90 -1.71 -5.89
C GLY A 123 3.75 -0.97 -5.23
N ILE A 124 4.07 0.08 -4.48
CA ILE A 124 3.07 1.01 -3.94
C ILE A 124 3.44 2.43 -4.31
N SER A 125 2.45 3.31 -4.37
CA SER A 125 2.71 4.74 -4.55
C SER A 125 3.36 5.34 -3.29
N ASP A 126 4.26 6.31 -3.48
CA ASP A 126 5.10 6.86 -2.42
C ASP A 126 4.32 7.68 -1.38
N ASN A 127 3.10 8.13 -1.70
CA ASN A 127 2.18 8.81 -0.76
C ASN A 127 1.68 7.91 0.38
N LEU A 128 1.81 6.59 0.25
CA LEU A 128 1.49 5.62 1.30
C LEU A 128 2.62 5.45 2.32
N ILE A 129 3.81 6.01 2.06
CA ILE A 129 4.97 5.86 2.93
C ILE A 129 5.25 7.16 3.69
N THR A 130 5.20 7.10 5.01
CA THR A 130 5.73 8.18 5.86
C THR A 130 7.25 8.07 5.85
N LYS A 131 7.91 9.07 5.28
CA LYS A 131 9.35 9.07 5.03
C LYS A 131 10.12 9.37 6.32
N ALA A 132 11.29 8.75 6.48
CA ALA A 132 12.14 8.93 7.67
C ALA A 132 12.82 10.30 7.68
N ALA A 133 13.25 10.79 6.50
CA ALA A 133 13.85 12.11 6.32
C ALA A 133 13.65 12.61 4.89
N GLY A 134 13.34 13.90 4.74
CA GLY A 134 13.20 14.55 3.44
C GLY A 134 11.92 14.18 2.67
N GLU A 135 11.90 14.49 1.38
CA GLU A 135 10.74 14.30 0.52
C GLU A 135 10.71 12.96 -0.22
N LYS A 136 11.82 12.23 -0.24
CA LYS A 136 11.96 10.97 -0.98
C LYS A 136 12.33 9.82 -0.06
N VAL A 137 11.84 8.63 -0.38
CA VAL A 137 12.21 7.40 0.32
C VAL A 137 13.67 7.03 0.02
N THR A 138 14.35 6.42 0.99
CA THR A 138 15.74 5.99 0.84
C THR A 138 15.80 4.52 0.45
N VAL A 139 16.35 4.24 -0.73
CA VAL A 139 16.57 2.86 -1.21
C VAL A 139 17.47 2.11 -0.24
N GLY A 140 17.05 0.90 0.10
CA GLY A 140 17.75 0.04 1.06
C GLY A 140 17.27 0.16 2.52
N ASN A 141 16.52 1.21 2.87
CA ASN A 141 15.83 1.30 4.14
C ASN A 141 14.71 0.28 4.27
N LEU A 142 14.19 0.14 5.48
CA LEU A 142 13.08 -0.75 5.80
C LEU A 142 11.80 0.07 5.95
N VAL A 143 10.66 -0.60 5.75
CA VAL A 143 9.34 -0.07 6.08
C VAL A 143 8.62 -1.02 7.01
N VAL A 144 7.86 -0.46 7.93
CA VAL A 144 7.02 -1.17 8.89
C VAL A 144 5.58 -0.68 8.80
N ALA A 145 4.65 -1.46 9.32
CA ALA A 145 3.25 -1.07 9.37
C ALA A 145 3.02 0.04 10.40
N LYS A 146 2.28 1.07 10.00
CA LYS A 146 1.81 2.14 10.88
C LYS A 146 0.53 2.77 10.32
N ASP A 147 -0.52 2.84 11.12
CA ASP A 147 -1.78 3.53 10.78
C ASP A 147 -2.34 3.13 9.40
N ARG A 148 -2.35 1.81 9.10
CA ARG A 148 -2.76 1.22 7.81
C ARG A 148 -1.90 1.62 6.60
N LYS A 149 -0.82 2.35 6.82
CA LYS A 149 0.18 2.78 5.84
C LYS A 149 1.56 2.27 6.25
N TYR A 150 2.57 2.81 5.64
CA TYR A 150 3.95 2.39 5.86
C TYR A 150 4.75 3.51 6.51
N GLN A 151 5.62 3.16 7.43
CA GLN A 151 6.63 4.07 7.98
C GLN A 151 8.01 3.59 7.59
N GLU A 152 8.78 4.47 6.94
CA GLU A 152 10.18 4.23 6.67
C GLU A 152 10.99 4.31 7.96
N ILE A 153 11.89 3.34 8.15
CA ILE A 153 12.86 3.28 9.24
C ILE A 153 14.25 2.99 8.68
N ALA A 154 15.28 3.44 9.39
CA ALA A 154 16.65 3.20 8.95
C ALA A 154 16.98 1.69 8.93
N LYS A 155 17.78 1.26 7.96
CA LYS A 155 18.20 -0.15 7.79
C LYS A 155 18.82 -0.77 9.05
N ALA A 156 19.49 0.03 9.87
CA ALA A 156 20.14 -0.42 11.11
C ALA A 156 19.19 -0.55 12.31
N THR A 157 17.91 -0.17 12.16
CA THR A 157 16.92 -0.25 13.24
C THR A 157 16.58 -1.71 13.56
N ALA A 158 16.55 -2.06 14.84
CA ALA A 158 16.11 -3.38 15.29
C ALA A 158 14.61 -3.58 14.96
N VAL A 159 14.28 -4.70 14.32
CA VAL A 159 12.91 -4.98 13.83
C VAL A 159 12.29 -6.24 14.43
N THR A 160 12.87 -6.75 15.53
CA THR A 160 12.41 -7.98 16.21
C THR A 160 10.94 -7.91 16.61
N ASP A 161 10.51 -6.76 17.13
CA ASP A 161 9.17 -6.53 17.67
C ASP A 161 8.12 -6.20 16.59
N TYR A 162 8.55 -6.02 15.33
CA TYR A 162 7.62 -5.74 14.24
C TYR A 162 7.10 -7.03 13.63
N GLY A 163 5.77 -7.12 13.47
CA GLY A 163 5.11 -8.22 12.79
C GLY A 163 5.33 -8.17 11.27
N PHE A 164 5.30 -6.96 10.72
CA PHE A 164 5.54 -6.72 9.30
C PHE A 164 6.78 -5.85 9.07
N VAL A 165 7.65 -6.32 8.18
CA VAL A 165 8.85 -5.60 7.74
C VAL A 165 9.05 -5.85 6.25
N ALA A 166 9.21 -4.80 5.46
CA ALA A 166 9.63 -4.90 4.07
C ALA A 166 10.82 -3.97 3.78
N LYS A 167 11.57 -4.27 2.72
CA LYS A 167 12.74 -3.51 2.30
C LYS A 167 12.45 -2.73 1.04
N ILE A 168 12.83 -1.47 1.01
CA ILE A 168 12.77 -0.62 -0.19
C ILE A 168 13.87 -1.06 -1.16
N ARG A 169 13.46 -1.57 -2.34
CA ARG A 169 14.39 -2.06 -3.37
C ARG A 169 14.79 -0.99 -4.35
N TYR A 170 13.82 -0.31 -4.92
CA TYR A 170 14.03 0.80 -5.86
C TYR A 170 12.75 1.62 -6.00
N THR A 171 12.87 2.77 -6.64
CA THR A 171 11.75 3.63 -7.01
C THR A 171 11.65 3.73 -8.53
N TYR A 172 10.45 3.89 -9.06
CA TYR A 172 10.20 4.05 -10.49
C TYR A 172 8.95 4.90 -10.71
N ILE A 173 8.73 5.34 -11.94
CA ILE A 173 7.53 6.11 -12.31
C ILE A 173 6.63 5.21 -13.16
N LYS A 174 5.35 5.12 -12.79
CA LYS A 174 4.31 4.45 -13.56
C LYS A 174 3.13 5.39 -13.75
N SER A 175 2.78 5.69 -14.99
CA SER A 175 1.64 6.58 -15.32
C SER A 175 1.67 7.93 -14.58
N GLY A 176 2.86 8.51 -14.40
CA GLY A 176 3.05 9.79 -13.70
C GLY A 176 3.05 9.69 -12.16
N VAL A 177 2.89 8.50 -11.60
CA VAL A 177 2.94 8.25 -10.15
C VAL A 177 4.31 7.70 -9.75
N THR A 178 4.92 8.26 -8.71
CA THR A 178 6.14 7.69 -8.13
C THR A 178 5.79 6.44 -7.35
N MET A 179 6.32 5.31 -7.80
CA MET A 179 6.13 4.00 -7.19
C MET A 179 7.38 3.57 -6.43
N VAL A 180 7.17 2.86 -5.35
CA VAL A 180 8.23 2.28 -4.50
C VAL A 180 8.08 0.76 -4.52
N MET A 181 9.11 0.06 -4.98
CA MET A 181 9.13 -1.40 -4.95
C MET A 181 9.59 -1.89 -3.59
N LEU A 182 8.73 -2.64 -2.93
CA LEU A 182 8.95 -3.28 -1.64
C LEU A 182 9.19 -4.77 -1.80
N GLU A 183 10.09 -5.31 -1.00
CA GLU A 183 10.26 -6.76 -0.80
C GLU A 183 9.96 -7.11 0.64
N VAL A 184 9.03 -8.03 0.85
CA VAL A 184 8.64 -8.50 2.18
C VAL A 184 9.79 -9.30 2.80
N MET A 185 10.22 -8.89 3.98
CA MET A 185 11.24 -9.59 4.77
C MET A 185 10.61 -10.46 5.86
N LYS A 186 9.52 -9.97 6.46
CA LYS A 186 8.80 -10.63 7.55
C LYS A 186 7.33 -10.21 7.52
N ASN A 187 6.42 -11.16 7.73
CA ASN A 187 5.00 -10.91 7.95
C ASN A 187 4.41 -12.00 8.84
N THR A 188 4.66 -11.90 10.13
CA THR A 188 4.22 -12.88 11.14
C THR A 188 3.78 -12.14 12.38
N GLU A 189 2.78 -12.66 13.06
CA GLU A 189 2.36 -12.10 14.34
C GLU A 189 3.48 -12.24 15.39
N VAL A 190 3.72 -11.18 16.14
CA VAL A 190 4.67 -11.13 17.25
C VAL A 190 3.88 -10.83 18.50
N ALA A 191 3.91 -11.76 19.47
CA ALA A 191 3.28 -11.52 20.75
C ALA A 191 3.90 -10.27 21.40
N THR A 192 3.07 -9.26 21.64
CA THR A 192 3.45 -8.11 22.47
C THR A 192 3.43 -8.56 23.92
N ALA A 193 4.60 -8.55 24.56
CA ALA A 193 4.72 -8.81 25.99
C ALA A 193 4.06 -7.69 26.81
#